data_953493d2f9becb044406a4aca35c9855
#
_entry.id   953493d2f9becb044406a4aca35c9855
#
_cell.length_a   1.000
_cell.length_b   1.000
_cell.length_c   1.000
_cell.angle_alpha   90.00
_cell.angle_beta   90.00
_cell.angle_gamma   90.00
#
_symmetry.space_group_name_H-M   'P 1'
#
loop_
_entity.id
_entity.type
_entity.pdbx_description
1 polymer ?
#
loop_
_entity_poly.entity_id
_entity_poly.type
_entity_poly.pdbx_seq_one_letter_code
_entity_poly.pdbx_strand_id
1 'polypeptide(L)'
;MYEPFNLCVTCPNCNSAKNSQEVLENKEIADLPTESSDYLIIHPHIDRYFDNIEIVDGLLYKGLTKKGEYTIKLCNLTRPELLSERARVFIQQEQKPDSYSKLLITYIHNFRWIGDMDNLLDEIKNLMNMLEGKTE
;
A
#
# COMPACT_ATOMS: atom_id res chain seq x y z
N MET A 1 18.32 24.11 -7.30
CA MET A 1 17.16 24.36 -8.19
C MET A 1 16.16 23.24 -7.94
N TYR A 2 14.90 23.57 -7.69
CA TYR A 2 13.85 22.54 -7.54
C TYR A 2 13.38 22.14 -8.91
N GLU A 3 13.47 20.84 -9.23
CA GLU A 3 12.96 20.28 -10.46
C GLU A 3 11.48 19.86 -10.24
N PRO A 4 10.50 20.54 -10.88
CA PRO A 4 9.09 20.24 -10.65
C PRO A 4 8.71 18.80 -10.96
N PHE A 5 9.40 18.18 -11.92
CA PHE A 5 9.19 16.79 -12.33
C PHE A 5 9.58 15.78 -11.21
N ASN A 6 10.41 16.21 -10.26
CA ASN A 6 10.81 15.39 -9.11
C ASN A 6 9.99 15.69 -7.85
N LEU A 7 8.91 16.46 -7.95
CA LEU A 7 8.07 16.84 -6.83
C LEU A 7 6.70 16.19 -6.94
N CYS A 8 6.22 15.61 -5.85
CA CYS A 8 4.85 15.12 -5.73
C CYS A 8 4.30 15.36 -4.33
N VAL A 9 2.98 15.38 -4.23
CA VAL A 9 2.29 15.40 -2.95
C VAL A 9 2.29 13.99 -2.36
N THR A 10 2.74 13.86 -1.12
CA THR A 10 2.73 12.60 -0.39
C THR A 10 2.36 12.83 1.07
N CYS A 11 1.82 11.81 1.74
CA CYS A 11 1.58 11.91 3.18
C CYS A 11 2.91 11.87 3.95
N PRO A 12 3.01 12.54 5.12
CA PRO A 12 4.23 12.58 5.92
C PRO A 12 4.78 11.19 6.25
N ASN A 13 3.91 10.22 6.58
CA ASN A 13 4.31 8.88 6.94
C ASN A 13 4.94 8.10 5.77
N CYS A 14 4.38 8.22 4.56
CA CYS A 14 4.97 7.60 3.37
C CYS A 14 6.30 8.24 3.00
N ASN A 15 6.39 9.56 3.12
CA ASN A 15 7.63 10.29 2.86
C ASN A 15 8.72 9.91 3.87
N SER A 16 8.37 9.82 5.15
CA SER A 16 9.30 9.41 6.21
C SER A 16 9.75 7.95 6.05
N ALA A 17 8.86 7.05 5.65
CA ALA A 17 9.19 5.65 5.39
C ALA A 17 10.16 5.53 4.22
N LYS A 18 9.90 6.25 3.12
CA LYS A 18 10.79 6.30 1.96
C LYS A 18 12.16 6.89 2.33
N ASN A 19 12.16 7.99 3.11
CA ASN A 19 13.38 8.68 3.55
C ASN A 19 14.38 8.88 2.38
N SER A 20 15.66 8.62 2.65
CA SER A 20 16.77 8.71 1.67
C SER A 20 17.07 7.37 0.98
N GLN A 21 16.11 6.42 0.97
CA GLN A 21 16.32 5.15 0.31
C GLN A 21 16.40 5.30 -1.21
N GLU A 22 17.11 4.37 -1.84
CA GLU A 22 17.35 4.39 -3.28
C GLU A 22 16.06 4.23 -4.07
N VAL A 23 15.88 5.10 -5.05
CA VAL A 23 14.72 5.10 -5.95
C VAL A 23 15.11 4.98 -7.43
N LEU A 24 16.39 5.05 -7.73
CA LEU A 24 16.94 4.95 -9.09
C LEU A 24 17.58 3.57 -9.32
N GLU A 25 17.40 3.04 -10.51
CA GLU A 25 18.06 1.81 -10.94
C GLU A 25 19.57 2.00 -11.04
N ASN A 26 20.01 3.15 -11.57
CA ASN A 26 21.41 3.52 -11.67
C ASN A 26 21.69 4.78 -10.82
N LYS A 27 22.60 4.65 -9.85
CA LYS A 27 23.00 5.73 -8.93
C LYS A 27 23.94 6.76 -9.53
N GLU A 28 24.55 6.46 -10.67
CA GLU A 28 25.58 7.30 -11.29
C GLU A 28 25.00 8.29 -12.31
N ILE A 29 23.66 8.42 -12.38
CA ILE A 29 23.01 9.34 -13.31
C ILE A 29 23.16 10.78 -12.79
N ALA A 30 23.77 11.62 -13.63
CA ALA A 30 23.99 13.04 -13.30
C ALA A 30 22.73 13.90 -13.50
N ASP A 31 21.89 13.55 -14.46
CA ASP A 31 20.66 14.25 -14.79
C ASP A 31 19.43 13.46 -14.32
N LEU A 32 18.32 14.15 -14.09
CA LEU A 32 17.06 13.50 -13.68
C LEU A 32 16.54 12.59 -14.81
N PRO A 33 16.38 11.28 -14.58
CA PRO A 33 15.89 10.37 -15.61
C PRO A 33 14.46 10.68 -16.02
N THR A 34 14.14 10.43 -17.28
CA THR A 34 12.80 10.67 -17.88
C THR A 34 12.06 9.39 -18.21
N GLU A 35 12.73 8.24 -18.13
CA GLU A 35 12.14 6.95 -18.46
C GLU A 35 11.71 6.17 -17.20
N SER A 36 10.58 5.48 -17.30
CA SER A 36 10.05 4.66 -16.22
C SER A 36 11.05 3.58 -15.75
N SER A 37 11.80 2.99 -16.68
CA SER A 37 12.81 1.95 -16.39
C SER A 37 13.94 2.40 -15.49
N ASP A 38 14.19 3.69 -15.39
CA ASP A 38 15.28 4.25 -14.58
C ASP A 38 14.93 4.35 -13.09
N TYR A 39 13.65 4.11 -12.76
CA TYR A 39 13.14 4.20 -11.40
C TYR A 39 12.75 2.82 -10.84
N LEU A 40 13.19 2.55 -9.62
CA LEU A 40 12.81 1.35 -8.84
C LEU A 40 11.38 1.43 -8.29
N ILE A 41 10.88 2.66 -8.10
CA ILE A 41 9.54 2.94 -7.58
C ILE A 41 8.62 3.47 -8.68
N ILE A 42 7.32 3.48 -8.40
CA ILE A 42 6.33 4.17 -9.24
C ILE A 42 6.64 5.67 -9.23
N HIS A 43 6.93 6.22 -10.39
CA HIS A 43 7.17 7.65 -10.53
C HIS A 43 5.86 8.39 -10.80
N PRO A 44 5.49 9.40 -10.01
CA PRO A 44 4.15 9.99 -10.03
C PRO A 44 3.78 10.70 -11.35
N HIS A 45 4.78 11.10 -12.15
CA HIS A 45 4.57 11.81 -13.41
C HIS A 45 4.80 10.94 -14.65
N ILE A 46 5.41 9.76 -14.51
CA ILE A 46 5.77 8.88 -15.64
C ILE A 46 4.87 7.64 -15.65
N ASP A 47 4.68 7.04 -14.49
CA ASP A 47 4.00 5.76 -14.37
C ASP A 47 2.50 5.92 -14.13
N ARG A 48 1.71 4.97 -14.60
CA ARG A 48 0.32 4.82 -14.18
C ARG A 48 0.28 4.00 -12.90
N TYR A 49 -0.26 4.58 -11.84
CA TYR A 49 -0.30 3.97 -10.52
C TYR A 49 -0.97 2.60 -10.53
N PHE A 50 -2.18 2.51 -11.10
CA PHE A 50 -2.99 1.30 -11.10
C PHE A 50 -2.52 0.22 -12.08
N ASP A 51 -1.56 0.51 -12.95
CA ASP A 51 -0.88 -0.52 -13.75
C ASP A 51 0.16 -1.29 -12.90
N ASN A 52 0.57 -0.72 -11.77
CA ASN A 52 1.61 -1.25 -10.90
C ASN A 52 1.11 -1.73 -9.54
N ILE A 53 0.02 -1.15 -9.03
CA ILE A 53 -0.55 -1.49 -7.72
C ILE A 53 -2.06 -1.63 -7.85
N GLU A 54 -2.58 -2.70 -7.29
CA GLU A 54 -4.00 -2.93 -7.06
C GLU A 54 -4.35 -2.67 -5.59
N ILE A 55 -5.56 -2.18 -5.35
CA ILE A 55 -6.14 -2.10 -4.01
C ILE A 55 -7.22 -3.16 -3.91
N VAL A 56 -6.88 -4.26 -3.26
CA VAL A 56 -7.78 -5.42 -3.13
C VAL A 56 -8.83 -5.14 -2.07
N ASP A 57 -10.10 -5.29 -2.44
CA ASP A 57 -11.27 -5.08 -1.58
C ASP A 57 -11.29 -3.71 -0.87
N GLY A 58 -10.64 -2.71 -1.45
CA GLY A 58 -10.50 -1.37 -0.85
C GLY A 58 -9.58 -1.31 0.38
N LEU A 59 -8.97 -2.42 0.77
CA LEU A 59 -8.22 -2.56 2.03
C LEU A 59 -6.72 -2.66 1.83
N LEU A 60 -6.27 -3.55 0.95
CA LEU A 60 -4.87 -3.95 0.87
C LEU A 60 -4.23 -3.54 -0.45
N TYR A 61 -3.00 -3.08 -0.37
CA TYR A 61 -2.18 -2.82 -1.53
C TYR A 61 -1.51 -4.12 -1.99
N LYS A 62 -1.69 -4.46 -3.26
CA LYS A 62 -1.03 -5.58 -3.92
C LYS A 62 -0.19 -5.06 -5.08
N GLY A 63 1.07 -5.45 -5.12
CA GLY A 63 1.95 -5.16 -6.25
C GLY A 63 1.59 -6.01 -7.47
N LEU A 64 1.34 -5.37 -8.61
CA LEU A 64 1.13 -6.05 -9.89
C LEU A 64 2.44 -6.19 -10.66
N THR A 65 3.43 -5.36 -10.33
CA THR A 65 4.76 -5.36 -10.92
C THR A 65 5.82 -5.31 -9.82
N LYS A 66 7.08 -5.65 -10.16
CA LYS A 66 8.21 -5.50 -9.23
C LYS A 66 8.34 -4.05 -8.71
N LYS A 67 8.08 -3.07 -9.56
CA LYS A 67 8.06 -1.65 -9.19
C LYS A 67 6.95 -1.34 -8.18
N GLY A 68 5.77 -1.91 -8.39
CA GLY A 68 4.65 -1.80 -7.44
C GLY A 68 4.97 -2.42 -6.09
N GLU A 69 5.51 -3.63 -6.07
CA GLU A 69 5.94 -4.32 -4.85
C GLU A 69 7.01 -3.53 -4.08
N TYR A 70 8.00 -3.02 -4.81
CA TYR A 70 9.06 -2.22 -4.20
C TYR A 70 8.50 -0.89 -3.63
N THR A 71 7.58 -0.24 -4.32
CA THR A 71 6.90 0.98 -3.84
C THR A 71 6.12 0.72 -2.55
N ILE A 72 5.36 -0.40 -2.50
CA ILE A 72 4.60 -0.81 -1.31
C ILE A 72 5.55 -0.99 -0.12
N LYS A 73 6.65 -1.69 -0.33
CA LYS A 73 7.67 -1.93 0.70
C LYS A 73 8.34 -0.63 1.15
N LEU A 74 8.82 0.18 0.21
CA LEU A 74 9.56 1.40 0.48
C LEU A 74 8.73 2.42 1.25
N CYS A 75 7.48 2.63 0.85
CA CYS A 75 6.55 3.56 1.49
C CYS A 75 5.81 2.95 2.69
N ASN A 76 6.09 1.69 3.04
CA ASN A 76 5.44 0.95 4.12
C ASN A 76 3.91 1.05 4.04
N LEU A 77 3.36 0.73 2.87
CA LEU A 77 1.91 0.84 2.61
C LEU A 77 1.08 -0.25 3.32
N THR A 78 1.74 -1.21 3.95
CA THR A 78 1.11 -2.27 4.75
C THR A 78 1.14 -2.00 6.25
N ARG A 79 1.55 -0.81 6.67
CA ARG A 79 1.56 -0.46 8.09
C ARG A 79 0.16 -0.52 8.71
N PRO A 80 0.04 -0.96 9.98
CA PRO A 80 -1.25 -1.16 10.65
C PRO A 80 -2.14 0.08 10.68
N GLU A 81 -1.57 1.27 10.82
CA GLU A 81 -2.30 2.53 10.86
C GLU A 81 -3.02 2.82 9.55
N LEU A 82 -2.35 2.60 8.41
CA LEU A 82 -2.93 2.79 7.09
C LEU A 82 -4.01 1.75 6.79
N LEU A 83 -3.75 0.49 7.16
CA LEU A 83 -4.72 -0.58 6.99
C LEU A 83 -5.98 -0.34 7.85
N SER A 84 -5.81 0.12 9.09
CA SER A 84 -6.91 0.47 9.98
C SER A 84 -7.75 1.61 9.42
N GLU A 85 -7.13 2.64 8.88
CA GLU A 85 -7.84 3.76 8.27
C GLU A 85 -8.64 3.32 7.03
N ARG A 86 -8.04 2.49 6.18
CA ARG A 86 -8.74 1.91 5.03
C ARG A 86 -9.91 1.01 5.45
N ALA A 87 -9.71 0.20 6.48
CA ALA A 87 -10.77 -0.64 7.02
C ALA A 87 -11.97 0.19 7.51
N ARG A 88 -11.72 1.32 8.18
CA ARG A 88 -12.78 2.24 8.59
C ARG A 88 -13.57 2.78 7.40
N VAL A 89 -12.88 3.26 6.37
CA VAL A 89 -13.51 3.77 5.15
C VAL A 89 -14.33 2.67 4.46
N PHE A 90 -13.76 1.49 4.29
CA PHE A 90 -14.43 0.34 3.70
C PHE A 90 -15.73 -0.01 4.44
N ILE A 91 -15.67 -0.11 5.77
CA ILE A 91 -16.80 -0.47 6.60
C ILE A 91 -17.91 0.59 6.53
N GLN A 92 -17.55 1.87 6.52
CA GLN A 92 -18.49 2.97 6.36
C GLN A 92 -19.21 2.91 5.01
N GLN A 93 -18.49 2.63 3.93
CA GLN A 93 -19.05 2.48 2.58
C GLN A 93 -20.00 1.29 2.48
N GLU A 94 -19.66 0.18 3.10
CA GLU A 94 -20.45 -1.05 3.09
C GLU A 94 -21.57 -1.06 4.15
N GLN A 95 -21.70 0.00 4.93
CA GLN A 95 -22.69 0.13 6.02
C GLN A 95 -22.65 -1.05 7.01
N LYS A 96 -21.45 -1.54 7.32
CA LYS A 96 -21.24 -2.65 8.26
C LYS A 96 -21.47 -2.21 9.72
N PRO A 97 -21.90 -3.13 10.63
CA PRO A 97 -22.08 -2.79 12.03
C PRO A 97 -20.78 -2.37 12.74
N ASP A 98 -20.87 -1.51 13.74
CA ASP A 98 -19.71 -1.05 14.53
C ASP A 98 -18.89 -2.18 15.17
N SER A 99 -19.53 -3.28 15.56
CA SER A 99 -18.83 -4.46 16.10
C SER A 99 -17.92 -5.11 15.09
N TYR A 100 -18.33 -5.13 13.82
CA TYR A 100 -17.53 -5.63 12.70
C TYR A 100 -16.27 -4.76 12.50
N SER A 101 -16.45 -3.44 12.52
CA SER A 101 -15.37 -2.47 12.40
C SER A 101 -14.30 -2.68 13.46
N LYS A 102 -14.73 -2.78 14.72
CA LYS A 102 -13.83 -2.95 15.87
C LYS A 102 -13.04 -4.25 15.77
N LEU A 103 -13.69 -5.35 15.41
CA LEU A 103 -13.04 -6.64 15.28
C LEU A 103 -12.00 -6.65 14.15
N LEU A 104 -12.35 -6.12 12.97
CA LEU A 104 -11.42 -6.05 11.84
C LEU A 104 -10.21 -5.17 12.15
N ILE A 105 -10.43 -3.99 12.74
CA ILE A 105 -9.34 -3.08 13.11
C ILE A 105 -8.46 -3.72 14.19
N THR A 106 -9.04 -4.35 15.20
CA THR A 106 -8.30 -5.07 16.25
C THR A 106 -7.46 -6.19 15.66
N TYR A 107 -8.02 -6.96 14.73
CA TYR A 107 -7.30 -8.02 14.03
C TYR A 107 -6.11 -7.45 13.25
N ILE A 108 -6.30 -6.40 12.45
CA ILE A 108 -5.22 -5.76 11.68
C ILE A 108 -4.10 -5.26 12.61
N HIS A 109 -4.41 -4.65 13.74
CA HIS A 109 -3.41 -4.17 14.69
C HIS A 109 -2.65 -5.29 15.41
N ASN A 110 -3.29 -6.42 15.67
CA ASN A 110 -2.68 -7.56 16.32
C ASN A 110 -1.98 -8.52 15.35
N PHE A 111 -2.22 -8.35 14.06
CA PHE A 111 -1.61 -9.19 13.06
C PHE A 111 -0.11 -8.91 12.96
N ARG A 112 0.70 -9.90 13.36
CA ARG A 112 2.15 -9.85 13.18
C ARG A 112 2.49 -10.36 11.79
N TRP A 113 2.56 -9.44 10.86
CA TRP A 113 2.92 -9.79 9.51
C TRP A 113 4.38 -10.23 9.39
N ILE A 114 4.57 -11.44 8.85
CA ILE A 114 5.88 -12.04 8.62
C ILE A 114 6.23 -12.02 7.12
N GLY A 115 5.84 -10.98 6.40
CA GLY A 115 6.31 -10.74 5.03
C GLY A 115 5.52 -11.42 3.91
N ASP A 116 4.40 -12.08 4.20
CA ASP A 116 3.57 -12.72 3.19
C ASP A 116 2.20 -12.02 3.06
N MET A 117 2.07 -11.22 2.00
CA MET A 117 0.87 -10.44 1.72
C MET A 117 -0.32 -11.33 1.35
N ASP A 118 -0.07 -12.44 0.66
CA ASP A 118 -1.14 -13.34 0.23
C ASP A 118 -1.78 -14.03 1.43
N ASN A 119 -0.98 -14.44 2.41
CA ASN A 119 -1.47 -14.97 3.69
C ASN A 119 -2.27 -13.94 4.48
N LEU A 120 -1.81 -12.68 4.54
CA LEU A 120 -2.57 -11.61 5.20
C LEU A 120 -3.94 -11.40 4.53
N LEU A 121 -3.96 -11.40 3.21
CA LEU A 121 -5.19 -11.28 2.42
C LEU A 121 -6.18 -12.40 2.71
N ASP A 122 -5.70 -13.64 2.70
CA ASP A 122 -6.53 -14.82 2.94
C ASP A 122 -7.07 -14.84 4.36
N GLU A 123 -6.27 -14.47 5.35
CA GLU A 123 -6.73 -14.38 6.73
C GLU A 123 -7.75 -13.27 6.94
N ILE A 124 -7.57 -12.10 6.34
CA ILE A 124 -8.57 -11.03 6.40
C ILE A 124 -9.87 -11.46 5.72
N LYS A 125 -9.81 -12.12 4.55
CA LYS A 125 -10.99 -12.65 3.87
C LYS A 125 -11.70 -13.70 4.73
N ASN A 126 -10.98 -14.61 5.36
CA ASN A 126 -11.55 -15.60 6.26
C ASN A 126 -12.23 -14.93 7.45
N LEU A 127 -11.61 -13.93 8.06
CA LEU A 127 -12.22 -13.17 9.15
C LEU A 127 -13.51 -12.47 8.69
N MET A 128 -13.50 -11.85 7.51
CA MET A 128 -14.67 -11.20 6.93
C MET A 128 -15.81 -12.20 6.70
N ASN A 129 -15.51 -13.37 6.14
CA ASN A 129 -16.52 -14.43 5.93
C ASN A 129 -17.10 -14.95 7.25
N MET A 130 -16.28 -15.14 8.27
CA MET A 130 -16.75 -15.53 9.60
C MET A 130 -17.70 -14.50 10.21
N LEU A 131 -17.35 -13.21 10.09
CA LEU A 131 -18.16 -12.12 10.61
C LEU A 131 -19.49 -11.92 9.85
N GLU A 132 -19.52 -12.29 8.57
CA GLU A 132 -20.73 -12.25 7.74
C GLU A 132 -21.62 -13.50 7.91
N GLY A 133 -21.20 -14.47 8.73
CA GLY A 133 -21.92 -15.72 8.92
C GLY A 133 -21.90 -16.65 7.69
N LYS A 134 -20.97 -16.41 6.77
CA LYS A 134 -20.74 -17.23 5.57
C LYS A 134 -19.69 -18.32 5.85
N THR A 135 -19.83 -19.05 6.94
CA THR A 135 -19.07 -20.28 7.14
C THR A 135 -19.75 -21.39 6.36
N GLU A 136 -19.07 -21.92 5.36
CA GLU A 136 -19.44 -23.21 4.78
C GLU A 136 -19.35 -24.33 5.82
#